data_5eb1b71896d6eef00b9f721b71ec4aa4
#
_entry.id   5eb1b71896d6eef00b9f721b71ec4aa4
#
_cell.length_a   1.000
_cell.length_b   1.000
_cell.length_c   1.000
_cell.angle_alpha   90.00
_cell.angle_beta   90.00
_cell.angle_gamma   90.00
#
_symmetry.space_group_name_H-M   'P 1'
#
loop_
_entity.id
_entity.type
_entity.pdbx_description
1 polymer ?
#
loop_
_entity_poly.entity_id
_entity_poly.type
_entity_poly.pdbx_seq_one_letter_code
_entity_poly.pdbx_strand_id
1 'polypeptide(L)'
;KKDYPEAGVAMAVVVQAMVDARCAGVMFTRSPTTGDKSVITIEGAWGLGSAVVSGEVTPDRWVLGKITGEISVRDISDKHARQVPAPGGGIHEVENEAAIAGQPCLTDAQLMALREVGRKVERHYGKPQDIEWALDEAGKLYLLQSRPETVWAMKDASRPVAEPKDNPLAHVMGIFGGKR
;
A
#
# COMPACT_ATOMS: atom_id res chain seq x y z
N LYS A 1 -23.07 -15.05 -3.45
CA LYS A 1 -22.62 -15.49 -4.81
C LYS A 1 -23.33 -14.60 -5.81
N LYS A 2 -22.60 -13.90 -6.67
CA LYS A 2 -23.19 -13.23 -7.83
C LYS A 2 -23.30 -14.28 -8.92
N ASP A 3 -24.53 -14.61 -9.34
CA ASP A 3 -24.74 -15.45 -10.53
C ASP A 3 -24.40 -14.61 -11.76
N TYR A 4 -23.25 -14.91 -12.37
CA TYR A 4 -22.90 -14.41 -13.69
C TYR A 4 -23.40 -15.41 -14.73
N PRO A 5 -24.03 -14.99 -15.84
CA PRO A 5 -24.37 -15.91 -16.91
C PRO A 5 -23.10 -16.53 -17.49
N GLU A 6 -23.09 -17.84 -17.69
CA GLU A 6 -21.93 -18.59 -18.21
C GLU A 6 -21.47 -18.12 -19.61
N ALA A 7 -22.38 -17.55 -20.39
CA ALA A 7 -22.07 -16.99 -21.71
C ALA A 7 -21.80 -15.48 -21.62
N GLY A 8 -20.63 -15.04 -22.13
CA GLY A 8 -20.25 -13.62 -22.22
C GLY A 8 -19.29 -13.14 -21.15
N VAL A 9 -18.75 -14.01 -20.30
CA VAL A 9 -17.66 -13.66 -19.38
C VAL A 9 -16.34 -13.63 -20.14
N ALA A 10 -15.73 -12.45 -20.25
CA ALA A 10 -14.37 -12.30 -20.79
C ALA A 10 -13.37 -12.27 -19.63
N MET A 11 -12.25 -13.00 -19.81
CA MET A 11 -11.12 -12.99 -18.89
C MET A 11 -9.89 -12.44 -19.60
N ALA A 12 -9.23 -11.46 -19.00
CA ALA A 12 -7.93 -10.98 -19.46
C ALA A 12 -6.82 -11.64 -18.65
N VAL A 13 -5.73 -11.99 -19.32
CA VAL A 13 -4.52 -12.54 -18.71
C VAL A 13 -3.38 -11.58 -19.00
N VAL A 14 -2.63 -11.21 -17.97
CA VAL A 14 -1.42 -10.40 -18.08
C VAL A 14 -0.22 -11.33 -17.92
N VAL A 15 0.69 -11.31 -18.90
CA VAL A 15 1.99 -11.98 -18.83
C VAL A 15 3.04 -10.93 -18.56
N GLN A 16 3.73 -11.04 -17.43
CA GLN A 16 4.69 -10.06 -16.95
C GLN A 16 6.04 -10.73 -16.68
N ALA A 17 7.14 -10.06 -17.04
CA ALA A 17 8.48 -10.53 -16.69
C ALA A 17 8.65 -10.55 -15.16
N MET A 18 9.23 -11.64 -14.65
CA MET A 18 9.58 -11.76 -13.25
C MET A 18 10.72 -10.78 -12.91
N VAL A 19 10.58 -10.01 -11.87
CA VAL A 19 11.66 -9.20 -11.31
C VAL A 19 12.46 -10.07 -10.34
N ASP A 20 13.77 -10.15 -10.56
CA ASP A 20 14.67 -10.75 -9.57
C ASP A 20 14.83 -9.78 -8.40
N ALA A 21 13.91 -9.90 -7.45
CA ALA A 21 13.76 -8.93 -6.39
C ALA A 21 14.71 -9.21 -5.22
N ARG A 22 15.54 -8.23 -4.87
CA ARG A 22 16.25 -8.20 -3.58
C ARG A 22 15.26 -8.08 -2.42
N CYS A 23 14.27 -7.22 -2.57
CA CYS A 23 13.14 -7.09 -1.65
C CYS A 23 11.89 -6.62 -2.40
N ALA A 24 10.73 -6.99 -1.88
CA ALA A 24 9.45 -6.65 -2.48
C ALA A 24 8.36 -6.55 -1.41
N GLY A 25 7.21 -6.00 -1.78
CA GLY A 25 6.10 -5.88 -0.84
C GLY A 25 4.92 -5.11 -1.39
N VAL A 26 4.16 -4.55 -0.46
CA VAL A 26 2.95 -3.78 -0.74
C VAL A 26 3.05 -2.37 -0.17
N MET A 27 2.35 -1.45 -0.80
CA MET A 27 2.24 -0.07 -0.34
C MET A 27 0.79 0.38 -0.44
N PHE A 28 0.28 0.97 0.63
CA PHE A 28 -1.07 1.50 0.71
C PHE A 28 -1.00 3.03 0.79
N THR A 29 -1.66 3.72 -0.14
CA THR A 29 -1.71 5.19 -0.10
C THR A 29 -2.80 5.73 0.83
N ARG A 30 -3.45 4.85 1.57
CA ARG A 30 -4.34 5.10 2.70
C ARG A 30 -4.06 4.01 3.74
N SER A 31 -4.03 4.36 5.02
CA SER A 31 -3.82 3.36 6.08
C SER A 31 -4.84 2.21 5.99
N PRO A 32 -4.40 0.96 5.81
CA PRO A 32 -5.32 -0.17 5.73
C PRO A 32 -6.03 -0.44 7.07
N THR A 33 -5.42 -0.08 8.19
CA THR A 33 -5.95 -0.32 9.54
C THR A 33 -6.85 0.80 10.04
N THR A 34 -6.46 2.06 9.87
CA THR A 34 -7.19 3.23 10.42
C THR A 34 -8.03 3.96 9.38
N GLY A 35 -7.76 3.78 8.09
CA GLY A 35 -8.38 4.52 7.01
C GLY A 35 -7.88 5.96 6.87
N ASP A 36 -6.76 6.31 7.53
CA ASP A 36 -6.16 7.63 7.43
C ASP A 36 -5.61 7.87 6.01
N LYS A 37 -6.06 8.96 5.38
CA LYS A 37 -5.64 9.37 4.03
C LYS A 37 -4.38 10.22 4.03
N SER A 38 -3.91 10.67 5.19
CA SER A 38 -2.74 11.53 5.33
C SER A 38 -1.42 10.76 5.34
N VAL A 39 -1.47 9.43 5.42
CA VAL A 39 -0.30 8.56 5.50
C VAL A 39 -0.18 7.61 4.31
N ILE A 40 1.02 7.09 4.13
CA ILE A 40 1.35 5.95 3.28
C ILE A 40 1.90 4.86 4.20
N THR A 41 1.34 3.65 4.10
CA THR A 41 1.88 2.45 4.77
C THR A 41 2.65 1.63 3.75
N ILE A 42 3.88 1.23 4.08
CA ILE A 42 4.74 0.38 3.26
C ILE A 42 5.04 -0.87 4.07
N GLU A 43 4.85 -2.02 3.46
CA GLU A 43 5.22 -3.31 4.02
C GLU A 43 6.12 -4.05 3.03
N GLY A 44 7.18 -4.70 3.53
CA GLY A 44 8.13 -5.36 2.65
C GLY A 44 9.00 -6.39 3.36
N ALA A 45 9.50 -7.34 2.57
CA ALA A 45 10.42 -8.36 3.03
C ALA A 45 11.50 -8.64 1.98
N TRP A 46 12.52 -9.41 2.35
CA TRP A 46 13.54 -9.88 1.42
C TRP A 46 12.95 -10.82 0.37
N GLY A 47 13.48 -10.77 -0.85
CA GLY A 47 13.08 -11.62 -1.96
C GLY A 47 11.77 -11.20 -2.64
N LEU A 48 11.02 -12.18 -3.15
CA LEU A 48 9.80 -11.99 -3.91
C LEU A 48 8.62 -11.56 -3.03
N GLY A 49 7.75 -10.72 -3.55
CA GLY A 49 6.58 -10.19 -2.84
C GLY A 49 5.47 -11.20 -2.57
N SER A 50 5.49 -12.37 -3.21
CA SER A 50 4.51 -13.44 -2.99
C SER A 50 4.40 -13.85 -1.52
N ALA A 51 5.54 -13.96 -0.81
CA ALA A 51 5.56 -14.31 0.60
C ALA A 51 4.90 -13.26 1.51
N VAL A 52 4.97 -11.98 1.14
CA VAL A 52 4.27 -10.89 1.86
C VAL A 52 2.77 -10.94 1.59
N VAL A 53 2.39 -11.11 0.33
CA VAL A 53 0.97 -11.12 -0.09
C VAL A 53 0.24 -12.36 0.43
N SER A 54 0.90 -13.53 0.47
CA SER A 54 0.32 -14.77 1.03
C SER A 54 0.31 -14.80 2.56
N GLY A 55 1.05 -13.90 3.24
CA GLY A 55 1.18 -13.88 4.69
C GLY A 55 2.11 -14.97 5.24
N GLU A 56 2.98 -15.54 4.43
CA GLU A 56 3.96 -16.55 4.83
C GLU A 56 5.14 -15.95 5.61
N VAL A 57 5.40 -14.66 5.41
CA VAL A 57 6.44 -13.90 6.12
C VAL A 57 5.82 -12.70 6.84
N THR A 58 6.30 -12.40 8.04
CA THR A 58 5.98 -11.14 8.71
C THR A 58 6.86 -10.04 8.13
N PRO A 59 6.30 -9.09 7.38
CA PRO A 59 7.09 -8.03 6.74
C PRO A 59 7.57 -6.98 7.73
N ASP A 60 8.60 -6.23 7.34
CA ASP A 60 8.84 -4.91 7.91
C ASP A 60 7.68 -3.99 7.57
N ARG A 61 7.38 -3.05 8.46
CA ARG A 61 6.31 -2.09 8.26
C ARG A 61 6.76 -0.67 8.58
N TRP A 62 6.43 0.25 7.69
CA TRP A 62 6.65 1.69 7.86
C TRP A 62 5.37 2.46 7.60
N VAL A 63 5.17 3.53 8.37
CA VAL A 63 4.11 4.52 8.13
C VAL A 63 4.75 5.88 7.96
N LEU A 64 4.48 6.50 6.82
CA LEU A 64 5.06 7.79 6.45
C LEU A 64 3.96 8.83 6.26
N GLY A 65 4.23 10.04 6.73
CA GLY A 65 3.40 11.19 6.39
C GLY A 65 3.39 11.44 4.88
N LYS A 66 2.21 11.42 4.27
CA LYS A 66 2.09 11.55 2.80
C LYS A 66 2.66 12.88 2.27
N ILE A 67 2.53 13.96 3.04
CA ILE A 67 3.02 15.30 2.67
C ILE A 67 4.38 15.54 3.29
N THR A 68 4.55 15.30 4.58
CA THR A 68 5.77 15.63 5.33
C THR A 68 6.92 14.68 5.03
N GLY A 69 6.63 13.40 4.74
CA GLY A 69 7.65 12.36 4.60
C GLY A 69 8.19 11.85 5.95
N GLU A 70 7.69 12.34 7.07
CA GLU A 70 8.06 11.86 8.40
C GLU A 70 7.72 10.37 8.55
N ILE A 71 8.67 9.58 9.01
CA ILE A 71 8.47 8.16 9.32
C ILE A 71 7.96 8.07 10.76
N SER A 72 6.66 7.89 10.93
CA SER A 72 6.00 7.82 12.25
C SER A 72 6.01 6.42 12.85
N VAL A 73 6.15 5.38 12.02
CA VAL A 73 6.25 3.98 12.47
C VAL A 73 7.38 3.31 11.70
N ARG A 74 8.17 2.50 12.41
CA ARG A 74 9.21 1.64 11.87
C ARG A 74 9.23 0.34 12.68
N ASP A 75 8.48 -0.64 12.22
CA ASP A 75 8.43 -1.98 12.80
C ASP A 75 9.28 -2.90 11.93
N ILE A 76 10.41 -3.35 12.46
CA ILE A 76 11.33 -4.26 11.75
C ILE A 76 11.12 -5.67 12.30
N SER A 77 10.78 -6.59 11.40
CA SER A 77 10.52 -7.99 11.70
C SER A 77 11.76 -8.84 11.53
N ASP A 78 11.74 -9.99 12.17
CA ASP A 78 12.75 -11.02 11.94
C ASP A 78 12.31 -11.91 10.76
N LYS A 79 12.94 -11.69 9.62
CA LYS A 79 12.61 -12.33 8.33
C LYS A 79 13.57 -13.50 8.09
N HIS A 80 13.27 -14.66 8.67
CA HIS A 80 14.15 -15.85 8.62
C HIS A 80 14.32 -16.44 7.22
N ALA A 81 13.32 -16.28 6.35
CA ALA A 81 13.32 -16.85 5.01
C ALA A 81 12.87 -15.83 3.95
N ARG A 82 13.19 -16.10 2.70
CA ARG A 82 12.71 -15.38 1.53
C ARG A 82 12.41 -16.32 0.39
N GLN A 83 11.50 -15.94 -0.49
CA GLN A 83 11.27 -16.63 -1.74
C GLN A 83 12.13 -16.01 -2.86
N VAL A 84 12.72 -16.87 -3.68
CA VAL A 84 13.53 -16.47 -4.85
C VAL A 84 13.11 -17.26 -6.09
N PRO A 85 13.39 -16.77 -7.31
CA PRO A 85 13.16 -17.53 -8.55
C PRO A 85 13.99 -18.80 -8.57
N ALA A 86 13.40 -19.92 -8.99
CA ALA A 86 14.11 -21.18 -9.17
C ALA A 86 14.75 -21.26 -10.56
N PRO A 87 15.98 -21.82 -10.71
CA PRO A 87 16.68 -21.91 -12.00
C PRO A 87 15.91 -22.67 -13.10
N GLY A 88 15.03 -23.59 -12.69
CA GLY A 88 14.17 -24.39 -13.60
C GLY A 88 12.76 -23.82 -13.82
N GLY A 89 12.50 -22.61 -13.32
CA GLY A 89 11.16 -22.00 -13.26
C GLY A 89 10.47 -22.25 -11.92
N GLY A 90 9.45 -21.42 -11.64
CA GLY A 90 8.80 -21.39 -10.33
C GLY A 90 9.59 -20.60 -9.28
N ILE A 91 9.25 -20.82 -8.03
CA ILE A 91 9.86 -20.14 -6.86
C ILE A 91 10.26 -21.22 -5.83
N HIS A 92 11.27 -20.93 -5.02
CA HIS A 92 11.62 -21.72 -3.86
C HIS A 92 12.00 -20.83 -2.68
N GLU A 93 11.89 -21.37 -1.49
CA GLU A 93 12.27 -20.69 -0.26
C GLU A 93 13.73 -20.94 0.05
N VAL A 94 14.42 -19.89 0.51
CA VAL A 94 15.78 -19.95 1.05
C VAL A 94 15.84 -19.24 2.40
N GLU A 95 16.62 -19.79 3.31
CA GLU A 95 16.89 -19.13 4.59
C GLU A 95 17.69 -17.85 4.38
N ASN A 96 17.35 -16.80 5.14
CA ASN A 96 18.15 -15.60 5.20
C ASN A 96 19.32 -15.78 6.15
N GLU A 97 20.46 -15.23 5.80
CA GLU A 97 21.57 -15.14 6.73
C GLU A 97 21.16 -14.36 7.98
N ALA A 98 21.64 -14.80 9.15
CA ALA A 98 21.33 -14.11 10.41
C ALA A 98 21.70 -12.62 10.41
N ALA A 99 22.70 -12.24 9.59
CA ALA A 99 23.14 -10.87 9.42
C ALA A 99 22.08 -9.95 8.80
N ILE A 100 21.15 -10.50 8.00
CA ILE A 100 20.10 -9.70 7.30
C ILE A 100 18.69 -9.97 7.82
N ALA A 101 18.45 -11.09 8.49
CA ALA A 101 17.12 -11.50 8.93
C ALA A 101 16.40 -10.39 9.73
N GLY A 102 17.06 -9.82 10.72
CA GLY A 102 16.54 -8.71 11.55
C GLY A 102 16.84 -7.30 11.03
N GLN A 103 17.41 -7.17 9.80
CA GLN A 103 17.69 -5.84 9.23
C GLN A 103 16.52 -5.31 8.41
N PRO A 104 16.32 -3.98 8.35
CA PRO A 104 15.31 -3.40 7.48
C PRO A 104 15.61 -3.70 6.01
N CYS A 105 14.62 -4.19 5.27
CA CYS A 105 14.80 -4.50 3.84
C CYS A 105 14.85 -3.24 2.96
N LEU A 106 14.46 -2.08 3.48
CA LEU A 106 14.48 -0.78 2.82
C LEU A 106 15.29 0.25 3.60
N THR A 107 16.03 1.08 2.87
CA THR A 107 16.64 2.31 3.40
C THR A 107 15.63 3.46 3.43
N ASP A 108 15.92 4.51 4.21
CA ASP A 108 15.09 5.71 4.25
C ASP A 108 14.95 6.39 2.88
N ALA A 109 16.02 6.40 2.09
CA ALA A 109 15.98 6.94 0.72
C ALA A 109 15.02 6.15 -0.17
N GLN A 110 14.98 4.82 -0.05
CA GLN A 110 14.06 3.96 -0.79
C GLN A 110 12.62 4.15 -0.31
N LEU A 111 12.38 4.33 1.00
CA LEU A 111 11.07 4.67 1.55
C LEU A 111 10.56 5.99 0.98
N MET A 112 11.41 7.02 0.88
CA MET A 112 11.04 8.29 0.26
C MET A 112 10.73 8.14 -1.23
N ALA A 113 11.49 7.34 -1.96
CA ALA A 113 11.24 7.06 -3.38
C ALA A 113 9.88 6.36 -3.57
N LEU A 114 9.59 5.34 -2.78
CA LEU A 114 8.30 4.64 -2.78
C LEU A 114 7.14 5.60 -2.47
N ARG A 115 7.30 6.43 -1.44
CA ARG A 115 6.30 7.46 -1.08
C ARG A 115 5.98 8.38 -2.27
N GLU A 116 7.00 8.90 -2.96
CA GLU A 116 6.77 9.78 -4.11
C GLU A 116 6.07 9.05 -5.26
N VAL A 117 6.42 7.79 -5.49
CA VAL A 117 5.73 6.94 -6.47
C VAL A 117 4.28 6.72 -6.06
N GLY A 118 3.99 6.35 -4.82
CA GLY A 118 2.63 6.17 -4.30
C GLY A 118 1.77 7.42 -4.49
N ARG A 119 2.32 8.60 -4.18
CA ARG A 119 1.65 9.88 -4.41
C ARG A 119 1.34 10.17 -5.88
N LYS A 120 2.26 9.81 -6.79
CA LYS A 120 2.05 9.97 -8.25
C LYS A 120 0.95 9.03 -8.73
N VAL A 121 0.97 7.78 -8.30
CA VAL A 121 -0.04 6.77 -8.67
C VAL A 121 -1.42 7.18 -8.14
N GLU A 122 -1.54 7.54 -6.86
CA GLU A 122 -2.80 8.01 -6.29
C GLU A 122 -3.35 9.24 -7.03
N ARG A 123 -2.49 10.20 -7.36
CA ARG A 123 -2.89 11.40 -8.13
C ARG A 123 -3.38 11.04 -9.53
N HIS A 124 -2.72 10.09 -10.18
CA HIS A 124 -3.10 9.62 -11.51
C HIS A 124 -4.49 8.99 -11.52
N TYR A 125 -4.79 8.15 -10.53
CA TYR A 125 -6.09 7.47 -10.43
C TYR A 125 -7.16 8.27 -9.68
N GLY A 126 -6.80 9.39 -9.03
CA GLY A 126 -7.72 10.26 -8.27
C GLY A 126 -8.31 9.62 -7.01
N LYS A 127 -7.76 8.52 -6.53
CA LYS A 127 -8.24 7.77 -5.36
C LYS A 127 -7.12 6.92 -4.75
N PRO A 128 -7.24 6.55 -3.44
CA PRO A 128 -6.26 5.68 -2.78
C PRO A 128 -6.05 4.37 -3.50
N GLN A 129 -4.81 3.90 -3.46
CA GLN A 129 -4.34 2.71 -4.18
C GLN A 129 -3.62 1.74 -3.25
N ASP A 130 -3.79 0.44 -3.54
CA ASP A 130 -2.96 -0.64 -3.07
C ASP A 130 -1.97 -0.98 -4.20
N ILE A 131 -0.68 -0.95 -3.90
CA ILE A 131 0.39 -1.04 -4.91
C ILE A 131 1.35 -2.14 -4.51
N GLU A 132 1.60 -3.08 -5.43
CA GLU A 132 2.68 -4.06 -5.29
C GLU A 132 3.94 -3.52 -5.94
N TRP A 133 5.06 -3.66 -5.26
CA TRP A 133 6.35 -3.12 -5.68
C TRP A 133 7.48 -4.13 -5.46
N ALA A 134 8.57 -3.95 -6.20
CA ALA A 134 9.82 -4.68 -6.02
C ALA A 134 11.02 -3.78 -6.25
N LEU A 135 12.12 -4.09 -5.58
CA LEU A 135 13.46 -3.52 -5.80
C LEU A 135 14.42 -4.65 -6.19
N ASP A 136 15.14 -4.47 -7.28
CA ASP A 136 16.21 -5.40 -7.67
C ASP A 136 17.51 -5.14 -6.89
N GLU A 137 18.53 -5.96 -7.14
CA GLU A 137 19.85 -5.82 -6.51
C GLU A 137 20.55 -4.49 -6.85
N ALA A 138 20.25 -3.91 -8.01
CA ALA A 138 20.76 -2.60 -8.40
C ALA A 138 20.03 -1.44 -7.72
N GLY A 139 18.97 -1.73 -6.95
CA GLY A 139 18.12 -0.73 -6.29
C GLY A 139 17.10 -0.07 -7.20
N LYS A 140 16.85 -0.63 -8.40
CA LYS A 140 15.82 -0.13 -9.30
C LYS A 140 14.44 -0.54 -8.80
N LEU A 141 13.55 0.43 -8.72
CA LEU A 141 12.17 0.24 -8.28
C LEU A 141 11.27 -0.14 -9.46
N TYR A 142 10.46 -1.16 -9.24
CA TYR A 142 9.43 -1.64 -10.16
C TYR A 142 8.07 -1.56 -9.48
N LEU A 143 7.06 -1.10 -10.22
CA LEU A 143 5.66 -1.23 -9.85
C LEU A 143 5.11 -2.45 -10.56
N LEU A 144 4.60 -3.39 -9.80
CA LEU A 144 4.12 -4.68 -10.33
C LEU A 144 2.62 -4.64 -10.57
N GLN A 145 1.87 -4.06 -9.63
CA GLN A 145 0.42 -3.93 -9.71
C GLN A 145 -0.04 -2.68 -8.96
N SER A 146 -1.13 -2.08 -9.43
CA SER A 146 -1.86 -1.06 -8.68
C SER A 146 -3.36 -1.31 -8.80
N ARG A 147 -4.06 -1.28 -7.68
CA ARG A 147 -5.51 -1.42 -7.62
C ARG A 147 -6.13 -0.38 -6.68
N PRO A 148 -7.38 0.06 -6.96
CA PRO A 148 -8.07 0.93 -6.03
C PRO A 148 -8.26 0.28 -4.66
N GLU A 149 -8.02 1.04 -3.59
CA GLU A 149 -8.41 0.67 -2.25
C GLU A 149 -9.96 0.61 -2.17
N THR A 150 -10.51 -0.49 -1.69
CA THR A 150 -11.97 -0.72 -1.71
C THR A 150 -12.59 -0.83 -0.32
N VAL A 151 -11.84 -1.25 0.69
CA VAL A 151 -12.36 -1.52 2.05
C VAL A 151 -12.88 -0.25 2.71
N TRP A 152 -12.08 0.80 2.71
CA TRP A 152 -12.45 2.09 3.28
C TRP A 152 -13.31 2.91 2.34
N ALA A 153 -13.17 2.74 1.01
CA ALA A 153 -14.05 3.36 0.04
C ALA A 153 -15.51 2.92 0.25
N MET A 154 -15.75 1.63 0.50
CA MET A 154 -17.10 1.13 0.85
C MET A 154 -17.58 1.67 2.20
N LYS A 155 -16.70 1.74 3.22
CA LYS A 155 -17.05 2.32 4.52
C LYS A 155 -17.38 3.81 4.42
N ASP A 156 -16.61 4.57 3.64
CA ASP A 156 -16.89 5.99 3.40
C ASP A 156 -18.23 6.19 2.67
N ALA A 157 -18.52 5.36 1.67
CA ALA A 157 -19.78 5.43 0.91
C ALA A 157 -21.02 5.06 1.76
N SER A 158 -20.83 4.21 2.79
CA SER A 158 -21.91 3.81 3.70
C SER A 158 -22.12 4.77 4.88
N ARG A 159 -21.24 5.77 5.07
CA ARG A 159 -21.46 6.83 6.08
C ARG A 159 -22.62 7.68 5.63
N PRO A 160 -23.65 7.88 6.49
CA PRO A 160 -24.69 8.87 6.20
C PRO A 160 -24.01 10.22 5.93
N VAL A 161 -24.31 10.81 4.80
CA VAL A 161 -23.98 12.22 4.58
C VAL A 161 -24.74 12.96 5.66
N ALA A 162 -24.04 13.51 6.66
CA ALA A 162 -24.66 14.39 7.62
C ALA A 162 -25.29 15.51 6.81
N GLU A 163 -26.63 15.61 6.81
CA GLU A 163 -27.30 16.79 6.26
C GLU A 163 -26.64 18.00 6.90
N PRO A 164 -26.27 19.01 6.11
CA PRO A 164 -25.71 20.22 6.66
C PRO A 164 -26.71 20.77 7.67
N LYS A 165 -26.43 20.56 8.95
CA LYS A 165 -27.15 21.20 10.03
C LYS A 165 -26.90 22.69 9.88
N ASP A 166 -27.95 23.35 9.41
CA ASP A 166 -28.08 24.81 9.34
C ASP A 166 -27.01 25.54 8.49
N ASN A 167 -27.52 26.39 7.63
CA ASN A 167 -26.73 27.32 6.84
C ASN A 167 -25.61 27.96 7.73
N PRO A 168 -24.31 27.75 7.42
CA PRO A 168 -23.22 28.31 8.22
C PRO A 168 -23.35 29.82 8.43
N LEU A 169 -23.97 30.53 7.48
CA LEU A 169 -24.31 31.96 7.59
C LEU A 169 -25.33 32.25 8.68
N ALA A 170 -26.32 31.38 8.92
CA ALA A 170 -27.28 31.56 9.99
C ALA A 170 -26.65 31.49 11.37
N HIS A 171 -25.64 30.59 11.54
CA HIS A 171 -24.88 30.49 12.79
C HIS A 171 -24.03 31.74 13.04
N VAL A 172 -23.34 32.24 12.02
CA VAL A 172 -22.52 33.46 12.12
C VAL A 172 -23.41 34.69 12.37
N MET A 173 -24.56 34.81 11.68
CA MET A 173 -25.51 35.91 11.93
C MET A 173 -26.16 35.86 13.31
N GLY A 174 -26.35 34.68 13.90
CA GLY A 174 -26.85 34.54 15.29
C GLY A 174 -25.84 35.03 16.35
N ILE A 175 -24.54 34.95 16.05
CA ILE A 175 -23.48 35.43 16.96
C ILE A 175 -23.31 36.93 16.88
N PHE A 176 -23.48 37.58 15.72
CA PHE A 176 -23.27 39.02 15.51
C PHE A 176 -24.55 39.83 15.51
N GLY A 177 -25.73 39.19 15.50
CA GLY A 177 -27.02 39.83 15.62
C GLY A 177 -27.46 40.04 17.04
N GLY A 178 -26.64 40.72 17.82
CA GLY A 178 -26.99 41.10 19.19
C GLY A 178 -28.22 42.03 19.21
N LYS A 179 -29.18 41.65 20.05
CA LYS A 179 -30.38 42.46 20.34
C LYS A 179 -30.00 43.91 20.66
N ARG A 180 -30.64 44.81 19.98
CA ARG A 180 -30.95 46.15 20.49
C ARG A 180 -32.17 46.06 21.35
#